data_e74fd4dc312debd0c19e69403e75e291
#
_entry.id   e74fd4dc312debd0c19e69403e75e291
#
_cell.length_a   1.000
_cell.length_b   1.000
_cell.length_c   1.000
_cell.angle_alpha   90.00
_cell.angle_beta   90.00
_cell.angle_gamma   90.00
#
_symmetry.space_group_name_H-M   'P 1'
#
loop_
_entity.id
_entity.type
_entity.pdbx_description
1 polymer ?
#
loop_
_entity_poly.entity_id
_entity_poly.type
_entity_poly.pdbx_seq_one_letter_code
_entity_poly.pdbx_strand_id
1 'polypeptide(L)'
;MIQRFQKRDLILYTFMLAILVSIWLAMFQIDRQWHFIAQTQDKIDEQTRDIADLRRQIQRGAVLSGPVSEADSQTLPADWQAFARADDASRAADYARGDWLISSFPSQVPTLTPFLSGDTYSSNVQRWVIDTLITRDPATLEWLPLVAEKWSISDDGLSITFTVREGLVFSDGQPLTAQDVAFSWHFMMDEKIAAPRDRSYYSRITSVESNGRDVTFQFAEPYFESFQIAGLMAILPEHFYGKYLESVATAEEFNRSTGLLLGSGPYRMVSPTDWKPGDLIELVRNERYWGWVSAPFERRIWKSIQVDAAQLTEFKNGGIDVYTARPLEYRDLVQDEAVTSGAQPFEYYDPRGGYIYIAWNQLRSGSATPFADRRVREAMTYLTDRQRIVDEILMGYALVANGPFNPLGKQANPNLVTRQFDVAKAKSLLAEAGYIDRDRDGVVESEQGVPLSFKITYPSGSDNYKRVVLLLKDLYVKAGVLMEPNPVDWPVLITALNNKDFDAISLGWTGDFEIDVYQNMHSSQTEPGGDNFINYKNPELDGLIENARREMNEDLRMPLWHQVHALLWREQPYTYLFRSKSLVFSDRRIQNVKVERAGLNTGGLWSMPMEWYVPSGQQKYSR
;
A
#
# COMPACT_ATOMS: atom_id res chain seq x y z
N MET A 1 -75.39 -23.74 9.19
CA MET A 1 -74.15 -24.48 8.85
C MET A 1 -73.00 -23.74 9.47
N ILE A 2 -72.49 -24.16 10.63
CA ILE A 2 -71.33 -23.57 11.26
C ILE A 2 -70.13 -24.34 10.74
N GLN A 3 -69.31 -23.71 9.85
CA GLN A 3 -68.07 -24.30 9.38
C GLN A 3 -67.10 -24.47 10.55
N ARG A 4 -66.68 -25.71 10.84
CA ARG A 4 -65.68 -26.03 11.84
C ARG A 4 -64.32 -25.50 11.37
N PHE A 5 -63.75 -24.59 12.12
CA PHE A 5 -62.37 -24.12 11.98
C PHE A 5 -61.43 -25.32 11.98
N GLN A 6 -60.68 -25.50 10.90
CA GLN A 6 -59.65 -26.54 10.82
C GLN A 6 -58.32 -26.01 11.33
N LYS A 7 -57.48 -26.89 11.90
CA LYS A 7 -56.13 -26.53 12.41
C LYS A 7 -55.27 -25.76 11.37
N ARG A 8 -55.55 -26.03 10.10
CA ARG A 8 -54.87 -25.36 8.97
C ARG A 8 -55.23 -23.87 8.89
N ASP A 9 -56.45 -23.50 9.16
CA ASP A 9 -56.90 -22.11 9.13
C ASP A 9 -56.29 -21.31 10.28
N LEU A 10 -56.14 -21.93 11.44
CA LEU A 10 -55.46 -21.32 12.61
C LEU A 10 -53.98 -21.02 12.30
N ILE A 11 -53.26 -21.94 11.66
CA ILE A 11 -51.89 -21.74 11.24
C ILE A 11 -51.79 -20.58 10.23
N LEU A 12 -52.67 -20.52 9.26
CA LEU A 12 -52.72 -19.47 8.24
C LEU A 12 -52.94 -18.08 8.86
N TYR A 13 -53.90 -17.97 9.80
CA TYR A 13 -54.17 -16.72 10.52
C TYR A 13 -53.02 -16.30 11.42
N THR A 14 -52.32 -17.25 12.09
CA THR A 14 -51.15 -16.95 12.89
C THR A 14 -50.00 -16.42 12.03
N PHE A 15 -49.79 -17.01 10.84
CA PHE A 15 -48.77 -16.56 9.90
C PHE A 15 -49.10 -15.18 9.33
N MET A 16 -50.35 -14.93 8.93
CA MET A 16 -50.79 -13.59 8.51
C MET A 16 -50.61 -12.54 9.60
N LEU A 17 -50.94 -12.87 10.85
CA LEU A 17 -50.74 -11.96 12.00
C LEU A 17 -49.28 -11.66 12.20
N ALA A 18 -48.38 -12.66 12.09
CA ALA A 18 -46.94 -12.47 12.20
C ALA A 18 -46.38 -11.56 11.14
N ILE A 19 -46.85 -11.70 9.87
CA ILE A 19 -46.50 -10.81 8.77
C ILE A 19 -46.95 -9.37 9.04
N LEU A 20 -48.20 -9.18 9.49
CA LEU A 20 -48.73 -7.85 9.81
C LEU A 20 -47.96 -7.17 10.95
N VAL A 21 -47.57 -7.92 11.97
CA VAL A 21 -46.76 -7.41 13.05
C VAL A 21 -45.35 -7.03 12.56
N SER A 22 -44.77 -7.84 11.67
CA SER A 22 -43.45 -7.53 11.07
C SER A 22 -43.49 -6.28 10.20
N ILE A 23 -44.53 -6.10 9.41
CA ILE A 23 -44.77 -4.90 8.58
C ILE A 23 -44.95 -3.67 9.49
N TRP A 24 -45.74 -3.80 10.55
CA TRP A 24 -45.95 -2.71 11.52
C TRP A 24 -44.66 -2.30 12.25
N LEU A 25 -43.83 -3.27 12.66
CA LEU A 25 -42.51 -3.02 13.25
C LEU A 25 -41.57 -2.34 12.25
N ALA A 26 -41.57 -2.75 11.01
CA ALA A 26 -40.76 -2.11 9.96
C ALA A 26 -41.20 -0.66 9.71
N MET A 27 -42.52 -0.41 9.65
CA MET A 27 -43.06 0.96 9.53
C MET A 27 -42.68 1.83 10.74
N PHE A 28 -42.76 1.28 11.94
CA PHE A 28 -42.36 1.99 13.17
C PHE A 28 -40.86 2.33 13.19
N GLN A 29 -39.99 1.43 12.71
CA GLN A 29 -38.56 1.70 12.56
C GLN A 29 -38.28 2.80 11.51
N ILE A 30 -38.99 2.75 10.38
CA ILE A 30 -38.86 3.78 9.33
C ILE A 30 -39.30 5.15 9.85
N ASP A 31 -40.43 5.21 10.55
CA ASP A 31 -40.93 6.46 11.13
C ASP A 31 -39.94 7.06 12.17
N ARG A 32 -39.36 6.20 13.01
CA ARG A 32 -38.31 6.62 13.96
C ARG A 32 -37.04 7.12 13.26
N GLN A 33 -36.64 6.52 12.16
CA GLN A 33 -35.51 6.99 11.35
C GLN A 33 -35.83 8.34 10.69
N TRP A 34 -37.04 8.53 10.16
CA TRP A 34 -37.46 9.82 9.61
C TRP A 34 -37.45 10.94 10.64
N HIS A 35 -37.91 10.70 11.86
CA HIS A 35 -37.82 11.68 12.95
C HIS A 35 -36.39 12.03 13.32
N PHE A 36 -35.49 11.04 13.32
CA PHE A 36 -34.04 11.26 13.58
C PHE A 36 -33.39 12.08 12.46
N ILE A 37 -33.70 11.76 11.21
CA ILE A 37 -33.20 12.51 10.04
C ILE A 37 -33.71 13.96 10.07
N ALA A 38 -34.98 14.17 10.36
CA ALA A 38 -35.56 15.53 10.46
C ALA A 38 -34.90 16.36 11.56
N GLN A 39 -34.68 15.78 12.75
CA GLN A 39 -33.97 16.48 13.84
C GLN A 39 -32.50 16.78 13.50
N THR A 40 -31.87 15.91 12.72
CA THR A 40 -30.48 16.12 12.27
C THR A 40 -30.42 17.24 11.23
N GLN A 41 -31.41 17.29 10.33
CA GLN A 41 -31.54 18.34 9.33
C GLN A 41 -31.74 19.71 9.98
N ASP A 42 -32.63 19.81 11.00
CA ASP A 42 -32.86 21.04 11.74
C ASP A 42 -31.57 21.56 12.44
N LYS A 43 -30.77 20.65 13.01
CA LYS A 43 -29.48 21.00 13.63
C LYS A 43 -28.44 21.48 12.59
N ILE A 44 -28.41 20.87 11.41
CA ILE A 44 -27.54 21.27 10.32
C ILE A 44 -27.93 22.68 9.82
N ASP A 45 -29.24 22.93 9.70
CA ASP A 45 -29.75 24.24 9.27
C ASP A 45 -29.47 25.33 10.31
N GLU A 46 -29.54 25.02 11.62
CA GLU A 46 -29.16 25.91 12.70
C GLU A 46 -27.67 26.24 12.68
N GLN A 47 -26.81 25.23 12.57
CA GLN A 47 -25.36 25.42 12.44
C GLN A 47 -24.97 26.21 11.18
N THR A 48 -25.68 25.99 10.09
CA THR A 48 -25.44 26.73 8.83
C THR A 48 -25.78 28.21 8.98
N ARG A 49 -26.83 28.56 9.75
CA ARG A 49 -27.17 29.95 10.06
C ARG A 49 -26.13 30.59 10.96
N ASP A 50 -25.67 29.88 11.99
CA ASP A 50 -24.64 30.38 12.91
C ASP A 50 -23.31 30.65 12.19
N ILE A 51 -22.91 29.75 11.28
CA ILE A 51 -21.73 29.93 10.42
C ILE A 51 -21.91 31.13 9.48
N ALA A 52 -23.09 31.32 8.92
CA ALA A 52 -23.39 32.48 8.06
C ALA A 52 -23.35 33.79 8.84
N ASP A 53 -23.77 33.81 10.11
CA ASP A 53 -23.71 34.99 10.96
C ASP A 53 -22.27 35.26 11.44
N LEU A 54 -21.48 34.25 11.78
CA LEU A 54 -20.05 34.38 12.05
C LEU A 54 -19.29 34.93 10.83
N ARG A 55 -19.57 34.43 9.62
CA ARG A 55 -18.99 34.99 8.38
C ARG A 55 -19.36 36.46 8.16
N ARG A 56 -20.60 36.86 8.44
CA ARG A 56 -21.02 38.26 8.35
C ARG A 56 -20.32 39.17 9.40
N GLN A 57 -20.05 38.64 10.59
CA GLN A 57 -19.28 39.33 11.62
C GLN A 57 -17.81 39.49 11.24
N ILE A 58 -17.19 38.44 10.68
CA ILE A 58 -15.80 38.46 10.17
C ILE A 58 -15.66 39.41 8.99
N GLN A 59 -16.61 39.42 8.05
CA GLN A 59 -16.60 40.37 6.90
C GLN A 59 -16.80 41.81 7.33
N ARG A 60 -17.52 42.09 8.41
CA ARG A 60 -17.67 43.45 8.97
C ARG A 60 -16.46 43.90 9.79
N GLY A 61 -15.64 42.97 10.27
CA GLY A 61 -14.40 43.27 11.01
C GLY A 61 -13.13 43.37 10.15
N ALA A 62 -13.20 43.01 8.87
CA ALA A 62 -12.03 42.95 7.97
C ALA A 62 -11.97 44.11 6.97
N VAL A 63 -12.17 45.36 7.44
CA VAL A 63 -11.82 46.56 6.67
C VAL A 63 -10.60 47.20 7.31
N LEU A 64 -9.47 46.59 7.12
CA LEU A 64 -8.14 47.19 7.14
C LEU A 64 -7.34 46.61 5.98
N SER A 65 -7.71 47.04 4.77
CA SER A 65 -6.88 46.79 3.59
C SER A 65 -5.80 47.84 3.55
N GLY A 66 -4.61 47.47 3.97
CA GLY A 66 -3.40 48.15 3.50
C GLY A 66 -3.15 47.76 2.02
N PRO A 67 -2.43 48.59 1.24
CA PRO A 67 -2.15 48.30 -0.16
C PRO A 67 -1.34 46.99 -0.27
N VAL A 68 -1.75 46.15 -1.22
CA VAL A 68 -0.98 44.95 -1.63
C VAL A 68 0.36 45.46 -2.14
N SER A 69 1.39 45.30 -1.32
CA SER A 69 2.79 45.44 -1.71
C SER A 69 3.07 44.38 -2.76
N GLU A 70 3.70 44.76 -3.86
CA GLU A 70 4.28 43.86 -4.84
C GLU A 70 5.04 42.77 -4.08
N ALA A 71 4.59 41.51 -4.24
CA ALA A 71 5.21 40.40 -3.59
C ALA A 71 6.65 40.32 -4.11
N ASP A 72 7.62 40.60 -3.24
CA ASP A 72 8.99 40.15 -3.40
C ASP A 72 8.94 38.68 -3.76
N SER A 73 9.53 38.33 -4.88
CA SER A 73 9.79 36.95 -5.26
C SER A 73 10.84 36.37 -4.29
N GLN A 74 10.40 36.01 -3.07
CA GLN A 74 11.27 35.31 -2.14
C GLN A 74 11.61 33.98 -2.76
N THR A 75 12.85 33.83 -3.15
CA THR A 75 13.43 32.53 -3.53
C THR A 75 13.31 31.61 -2.35
N LEU A 76 12.72 30.43 -2.58
CA LEU A 76 12.57 29.40 -1.54
C LEU A 76 13.94 29.11 -0.89
N PRO A 77 14.09 29.12 0.45
CA PRO A 77 15.34 28.78 1.09
C PRO A 77 15.84 27.38 0.70
N ALA A 78 17.15 27.19 0.65
CA ALA A 78 17.73 25.94 0.16
C ALA A 78 17.34 24.71 0.99
N ASP A 79 17.06 24.88 2.26
CA ASP A 79 16.60 23.83 3.17
C ASP A 79 15.09 23.51 3.05
N TRP A 80 14.32 24.29 2.27
CA TRP A 80 12.87 24.10 2.01
C TRP A 80 12.59 23.47 0.64
N GLN A 81 13.58 22.90 -0.03
CA GLN A 81 13.46 22.35 -1.39
C GLN A 81 12.38 21.25 -1.51
N ALA A 82 12.03 20.56 -0.42
CA ALA A 82 10.92 19.61 -0.41
C ALA A 82 9.58 20.25 -0.85
N PHE A 83 9.43 21.56 -0.68
CA PHE A 83 8.23 22.30 -1.04
C PHE A 83 8.32 23.04 -2.38
N ALA A 84 9.47 23.01 -3.07
CA ALA A 84 9.71 23.81 -4.28
C ALA A 84 8.64 23.57 -5.36
N ARG A 85 8.29 22.32 -5.61
CA ARG A 85 7.30 21.94 -6.63
C ARG A 85 5.88 22.40 -6.25
N ALA A 86 5.52 22.30 -4.97
CA ALA A 86 4.23 22.76 -4.47
C ALA A 86 4.16 24.29 -4.47
N ASP A 87 5.26 24.97 -4.16
CA ASP A 87 5.38 26.43 -4.23
C ASP A 87 5.25 26.92 -5.69
N ASP A 88 5.94 26.27 -6.64
CA ASP A 88 5.79 26.56 -8.06
C ASP A 88 4.33 26.35 -8.54
N ALA A 89 3.70 25.25 -8.14
CA ALA A 89 2.29 24.98 -8.47
C ALA A 89 1.37 26.07 -7.90
N SER A 90 1.65 26.55 -6.68
CA SER A 90 0.86 27.57 -6.00
C SER A 90 0.91 28.95 -6.67
N ARG A 91 1.91 29.19 -7.54
CA ARG A 91 2.09 30.43 -8.31
C ARG A 91 1.42 30.40 -9.68
N ALA A 92 0.82 29.28 -10.08
CA ALA A 92 0.08 29.19 -11.32
C ALA A 92 -1.09 30.19 -11.32
N ALA A 93 -1.34 30.84 -12.46
CA ALA A 93 -2.34 31.92 -12.57
C ALA A 93 -3.77 31.46 -12.25
N ASP A 94 -4.05 30.18 -12.42
CA ASP A 94 -5.34 29.54 -12.15
C ASP A 94 -5.36 28.74 -10.84
N TYR A 95 -4.26 28.78 -10.06
CA TYR A 95 -4.19 28.07 -8.79
C TYR A 95 -5.25 28.54 -7.82
N ALA A 96 -5.94 27.56 -7.21
CA ALA A 96 -6.87 27.83 -6.13
C ALA A 96 -6.79 26.72 -5.07
N ARG A 97 -6.95 27.10 -3.81
CA ARG A 97 -7.15 26.14 -2.72
C ARG A 97 -8.64 25.88 -2.57
N GLY A 98 -8.98 24.63 -2.32
CA GLY A 98 -10.36 24.20 -2.15
C GLY A 98 -10.61 22.86 -2.83
N ASP A 99 -11.90 22.52 -2.93
CA ASP A 99 -12.37 21.26 -3.51
C ASP A 99 -11.92 20.01 -2.72
N TRP A 100 -12.39 18.85 -3.13
CA TRP A 100 -12.06 17.55 -2.55
C TRP A 100 -11.33 16.69 -3.57
N LEU A 101 -10.45 15.82 -3.08
CA LEU A 101 -9.83 14.77 -3.87
C LEU A 101 -10.33 13.42 -3.39
N ILE A 102 -11.13 12.75 -4.23
CA ILE A 102 -11.80 11.51 -3.90
C ILE A 102 -11.12 10.36 -4.66
N SER A 103 -10.68 9.35 -3.92
CA SER A 103 -10.09 8.12 -4.43
C SER A 103 -10.84 6.90 -3.91
N SER A 104 -10.49 5.70 -4.34
CA SER A 104 -11.03 4.46 -3.78
C SER A 104 -9.94 3.45 -3.45
N PHE A 105 -10.26 2.58 -2.47
CA PHE A 105 -9.49 1.37 -2.19
C PHE A 105 -10.34 0.14 -2.55
N PRO A 106 -9.73 -0.91 -3.14
CA PRO A 106 -10.42 -2.14 -3.49
C PRO A 106 -10.64 -3.07 -2.28
N SER A 107 -10.31 -2.62 -1.08
CA SER A 107 -10.44 -3.36 0.16
C SER A 107 -10.85 -2.45 1.31
N GLN A 108 -11.38 -3.04 2.37
CA GLN A 108 -11.55 -2.32 3.62
C GLN A 108 -10.21 -2.16 4.32
N VAL A 109 -9.99 -0.98 4.90
CA VAL A 109 -8.83 -0.68 5.73
C VAL A 109 -9.10 -1.20 7.14
N PRO A 110 -8.24 -2.05 7.70
CA PRO A 110 -8.49 -2.66 9.00
C PRO A 110 -8.22 -1.71 10.18
N THR A 111 -7.24 -0.82 10.03
CA THR A 111 -6.86 0.17 11.04
C THR A 111 -6.10 1.34 10.41
N LEU A 112 -6.26 2.53 10.97
CA LEU A 112 -5.44 3.71 10.67
C LEU A 112 -4.42 3.99 11.77
N THR A 113 -4.45 3.23 12.87
CA THR A 113 -3.48 3.36 13.97
C THR A 113 -2.09 2.96 13.47
N PRO A 114 -1.05 3.80 13.66
CA PRO A 114 0.32 3.51 13.24
C PRO A 114 0.84 2.20 13.84
N PHE A 115 1.70 1.49 13.09
CA PHE A 115 2.37 0.24 13.47
C PHE A 115 1.46 -1.01 13.62
N LEU A 116 0.14 -0.85 13.69
CA LEU A 116 -0.79 -1.98 13.84
C LEU A 116 -1.21 -2.63 12.52
N SER A 117 -0.88 -2.03 11.40
CA SER A 117 -1.15 -2.59 10.07
C SER A 117 0.04 -2.43 9.14
N GLY A 118 0.41 -3.52 8.49
CA GLY A 118 1.39 -3.53 7.41
C GLY A 118 0.75 -3.42 6.02
N ASP A 119 -0.55 -3.09 5.91
CA ASP A 119 -1.20 -2.96 4.61
C ASP A 119 -0.92 -1.60 3.94
N THR A 120 -0.89 -1.63 2.62
CA THR A 120 -0.58 -0.46 1.79
C THR A 120 -1.65 0.65 1.90
N TYR A 121 -2.91 0.31 2.15
CA TYR A 121 -3.99 1.29 2.18
C TYR A 121 -3.94 2.12 3.46
N SER A 122 -3.70 1.48 4.62
CA SER A 122 -3.45 2.18 5.88
C SER A 122 -2.28 3.15 5.75
N SER A 123 -1.15 2.68 5.21
CA SER A 123 0.05 3.50 4.98
C SER A 123 -0.22 4.65 4.00
N ASN A 124 -1.09 4.43 3.00
CA ASN A 124 -1.51 5.48 2.05
C ASN A 124 -2.26 6.63 2.72
N VAL A 125 -3.01 6.38 3.79
CA VAL A 125 -3.70 7.41 4.57
C VAL A 125 -2.75 8.07 5.57
N GLN A 126 -2.00 7.26 6.32
CA GLN A 126 -1.09 7.72 7.38
C GLN A 126 -0.06 8.75 6.90
N ARG A 127 0.51 8.57 5.69
CA ARG A 127 1.52 9.48 5.12
C ARG A 127 1.06 10.91 4.91
N TRP A 128 -0.24 11.17 4.87
CA TRP A 128 -0.80 12.51 4.75
C TRP A 128 -0.95 13.21 6.09
N VAL A 129 -0.90 12.42 7.17
CA VAL A 129 -1.10 12.89 8.54
C VAL A 129 0.19 12.90 9.33
N ILE A 130 1.12 11.98 9.03
CA ILE A 130 2.38 11.81 9.76
C ILE A 130 3.54 12.23 8.86
N ASP A 131 4.37 13.14 9.33
CA ASP A 131 5.60 13.55 8.66
C ASP A 131 6.77 12.62 9.02
N THR A 132 7.84 12.76 8.23
CA THR A 132 9.13 12.08 8.37
C THR A 132 10.26 13.11 8.40
N LEU A 133 11.48 12.70 8.79
CA LEU A 133 12.62 13.61 8.83
C LEU A 133 13.03 14.12 7.45
N ILE A 134 12.94 13.24 6.44
CA ILE A 134 13.32 13.53 5.04
C ILE A 134 12.20 13.12 4.09
N THR A 135 12.27 13.59 2.87
CA THR A 135 11.44 13.15 1.75
C THR A 135 12.29 12.96 0.51
N ARG A 136 11.70 12.55 -0.61
CA ARG A 136 12.40 12.34 -1.87
C ARG A 136 11.77 13.15 -3.00
N ASP A 137 12.58 13.83 -3.79
CA ASP A 137 12.08 14.50 -4.99
C ASP A 137 11.59 13.48 -6.02
N PRO A 138 10.35 13.58 -6.53
CA PRO A 138 9.80 12.59 -7.45
C PRO A 138 10.45 12.59 -8.85
N ALA A 139 11.09 13.68 -9.25
CA ALA A 139 11.73 13.79 -10.56
C ALA A 139 13.20 13.37 -10.54
N THR A 140 13.96 13.79 -9.50
CA THR A 140 15.41 13.51 -9.41
C THR A 140 15.69 12.24 -8.59
N LEU A 141 14.81 11.87 -7.67
CA LEU A 141 14.94 10.84 -6.63
C LEU A 141 15.97 11.19 -5.54
N GLU A 142 16.41 12.44 -5.47
CA GLU A 142 17.29 12.92 -4.43
C GLU A 142 16.57 13.07 -3.09
N TRP A 143 17.31 12.86 -1.99
CA TRP A 143 16.79 13.09 -0.66
C TRP A 143 16.72 14.58 -0.35
N LEU A 144 15.57 15.02 0.14
CA LEU A 144 15.29 16.39 0.51
C LEU A 144 14.99 16.51 2.00
N PRO A 145 15.43 17.60 2.65
CA PRO A 145 15.08 17.88 4.03
C PRO A 145 13.59 18.17 4.19
N LEU A 146 12.94 17.56 5.20
CA LEU A 146 11.53 17.79 5.53
C LEU A 146 11.42 18.28 6.99
N VAL A 147 11.09 17.43 7.97
CA VAL A 147 11.13 17.80 9.39
C VAL A 147 12.56 18.10 9.84
N ALA A 148 13.54 17.35 9.35
CA ALA A 148 14.93 17.73 9.50
C ALA A 148 15.32 18.85 8.53
N GLU A 149 16.06 19.85 8.97
CA GLU A 149 16.63 20.89 8.10
C GLU A 149 17.96 20.46 7.46
N LYS A 150 18.68 19.56 8.12
CA LYS A 150 19.96 18.99 7.68
C LYS A 150 20.27 17.68 8.40
N TRP A 151 21.29 16.98 7.91
CA TRP A 151 21.81 15.75 8.53
C TRP A 151 23.31 15.62 8.34
N SER A 152 23.92 14.73 9.13
CA SER A 152 25.29 14.26 8.97
C SER A 152 25.38 12.76 9.21
N ILE A 153 26.28 12.11 8.49
CA ILE A 153 26.57 10.67 8.62
C ILE A 153 28.02 10.55 9.06
N SER A 154 28.28 9.72 10.06
CA SER A 154 29.66 9.43 10.52
C SER A 154 30.48 8.70 9.45
N ASP A 155 31.80 8.84 9.49
CA ASP A 155 32.72 8.25 8.51
C ASP A 155 32.58 6.71 8.41
N ASP A 156 32.22 6.05 9.50
CA ASP A 156 32.00 4.61 9.57
C ASP A 156 30.58 4.19 9.16
N GLY A 157 29.69 5.16 8.88
CA GLY A 157 28.30 4.92 8.50
C GLY A 157 27.40 4.38 9.62
N LEU A 158 27.87 4.32 10.86
CA LEU A 158 27.15 3.74 11.99
C LEU A 158 26.30 4.75 12.76
N SER A 159 26.50 6.04 12.54
CA SER A 159 25.76 7.10 13.20
C SER A 159 25.20 8.11 12.21
N ILE A 160 23.91 8.40 12.32
CA ILE A 160 23.23 9.40 11.51
C ILE A 160 22.55 10.39 12.44
N THR A 161 22.93 11.66 12.32
CA THR A 161 22.34 12.75 13.10
C THR A 161 21.52 13.66 12.21
N PHE A 162 20.26 13.88 12.57
CA PHE A 162 19.36 14.83 11.94
C PHE A 162 19.13 16.03 12.88
N THR A 163 19.14 17.24 12.33
CA THR A 163 18.77 18.45 13.08
C THR A 163 17.32 18.81 12.74
N VAL A 164 16.41 18.72 13.70
CA VAL A 164 14.99 19.04 13.57
C VAL A 164 14.81 20.56 13.46
N ARG A 165 13.92 21.02 12.56
CA ARG A 165 13.59 22.43 12.38
C ARG A 165 12.99 23.05 13.65
N GLU A 166 13.11 24.35 13.78
CA GLU A 166 12.47 25.09 14.87
C GLU A 166 11.01 25.45 14.51
N GLY A 167 10.17 25.55 15.53
CA GLY A 167 8.80 26.07 15.39
C GLY A 167 7.81 25.10 14.75
N LEU A 168 8.17 23.82 14.58
CA LEU A 168 7.26 22.81 14.09
C LEU A 168 6.15 22.51 15.10
N VAL A 169 4.95 22.18 14.60
CA VAL A 169 3.81 21.83 15.44
C VAL A 169 3.05 20.64 14.86
N PHE A 170 2.47 19.83 15.72
CA PHE A 170 1.48 18.83 15.35
C PHE A 170 0.14 19.50 14.99
N SER A 171 -0.77 18.75 14.43
CA SER A 171 -2.08 19.25 13.96
C SER A 171 -2.98 19.76 15.09
N ASP A 172 -2.74 19.38 16.33
CA ASP A 172 -3.41 19.89 17.53
C ASP A 172 -2.76 21.17 18.08
N GLY A 173 -1.59 21.56 17.53
CA GLY A 173 -0.85 22.77 17.89
C GLY A 173 0.24 22.56 18.95
N GLN A 174 0.45 21.34 19.43
CA GLN A 174 1.58 21.04 20.34
C GLN A 174 2.89 21.04 19.54
N PRO A 175 4.02 21.43 20.15
CA PRO A 175 5.33 21.47 19.49
C PRO A 175 5.77 20.06 19.03
N LEU A 176 6.39 19.99 17.84
CA LEU A 176 7.13 18.82 17.38
C LEU A 176 8.61 19.08 17.58
N THR A 177 9.30 18.17 18.24
CA THR A 177 10.70 18.29 18.64
C THR A 177 11.52 17.02 18.32
N ALA A 178 12.83 17.08 18.48
CA ALA A 178 13.70 15.91 18.38
C ALA A 178 13.34 14.80 19.38
N GLN A 179 12.72 15.17 20.52
CA GLN A 179 12.24 14.21 21.51
C GLN A 179 11.12 13.33 20.95
N ASP A 180 10.20 13.87 20.15
CA ASP A 180 9.14 13.11 19.53
C ASP A 180 9.66 12.09 18.51
N VAL A 181 10.76 12.42 17.84
CA VAL A 181 11.45 11.48 16.92
C VAL A 181 12.06 10.31 17.71
N ALA A 182 12.79 10.60 18.78
CA ALA A 182 13.37 9.56 19.66
C ALA A 182 12.25 8.73 20.31
N PHE A 183 11.19 9.37 20.81
CA PHE A 183 10.01 8.72 21.35
C PHE A 183 9.40 7.74 20.35
N SER A 184 9.26 8.11 19.09
CA SER A 184 8.63 7.28 18.04
C SER A 184 9.32 5.93 17.89
N TRP A 185 10.67 5.93 17.91
CA TRP A 185 11.44 4.70 17.88
C TRP A 185 11.27 3.88 19.16
N HIS A 186 11.36 4.51 20.34
CA HIS A 186 11.17 3.83 21.62
C HIS A 186 9.77 3.21 21.73
N PHE A 187 8.74 3.94 21.29
CA PHE A 187 7.37 3.47 21.27
C PHE A 187 7.20 2.21 20.42
N MET A 188 7.71 2.23 19.19
CA MET A 188 7.63 1.10 18.26
C MET A 188 8.44 -0.11 18.76
N MET A 189 9.58 0.11 19.41
CA MET A 189 10.46 -0.95 19.90
C MET A 189 10.00 -1.55 21.24
N ASP A 190 9.07 -0.91 21.96
CA ASP A 190 8.53 -1.48 23.21
C ASP A 190 7.76 -2.77 22.94
N GLU A 191 8.09 -3.84 23.66
CA GLU A 191 7.48 -5.17 23.48
C GLU A 191 5.99 -5.22 23.76
N LYS A 192 5.46 -4.27 24.55
CA LYS A 192 4.03 -4.15 24.83
C LYS A 192 3.22 -3.68 23.60
N ILE A 193 3.85 -3.02 22.64
CA ILE A 193 3.22 -2.53 21.41
C ILE A 193 3.22 -3.64 20.35
N ALA A 194 2.08 -3.88 19.72
CA ALA A 194 1.91 -4.96 18.72
C ALA A 194 2.50 -4.59 17.35
N ALA A 195 3.79 -4.27 17.30
CA ALA A 195 4.53 -3.86 16.11
C ALA A 195 5.66 -4.84 15.71
N PRO A 196 5.45 -6.16 15.64
CA PRO A 196 6.55 -7.12 15.42
C PRO A 196 7.23 -6.94 14.07
N ARG A 197 6.49 -6.55 13.04
CA ARG A 197 7.03 -6.31 11.70
C ARG A 197 7.95 -5.08 11.69
N ASP A 198 7.47 -3.96 12.21
CA ASP A 198 8.26 -2.73 12.28
C ASP A 198 9.51 -2.94 13.14
N ARG A 199 9.38 -3.59 14.31
CA ARG A 199 10.55 -3.96 15.11
C ARG A 199 11.60 -4.75 14.33
N SER A 200 11.20 -5.69 13.50
CA SER A 200 12.12 -6.45 12.65
C SER A 200 12.87 -5.55 11.66
N TYR A 201 12.19 -4.60 11.01
CA TYR A 201 12.82 -3.64 10.09
C TYR A 201 13.77 -2.69 10.80
N TYR A 202 13.38 -2.17 11.96
CA TYR A 202 14.16 -1.18 12.73
C TYR A 202 15.16 -1.80 13.72
N SER A 203 15.25 -3.12 13.83
CA SER A 203 16.13 -3.85 14.77
C SER A 203 17.61 -3.58 14.60
N ARG A 204 18.03 -3.02 13.45
CA ARG A 204 19.42 -2.60 13.21
C ARG A 204 19.80 -1.31 13.91
N ILE A 205 18.83 -0.50 14.30
CA ILE A 205 19.03 0.69 15.11
C ILE A 205 19.18 0.25 16.56
N THR A 206 20.32 0.54 17.16
CA THR A 206 20.65 0.16 18.54
C THR A 206 20.20 1.18 19.56
N SER A 207 20.19 2.47 19.17
CA SER A 207 19.64 3.56 19.98
C SER A 207 19.23 4.74 19.12
N VAL A 208 18.27 5.51 19.63
CA VAL A 208 17.88 6.83 19.09
C VAL A 208 17.83 7.80 20.27
N GLU A 209 18.68 8.82 20.20
CA GLU A 209 18.82 9.79 21.27
C GLU A 209 18.61 11.21 20.76
N SER A 210 17.94 12.05 21.56
CA SER A 210 17.74 13.46 21.26
C SER A 210 18.61 14.34 22.18
N ASN A 211 19.22 15.37 21.60
CA ASN A 211 19.97 16.39 22.33
C ASN A 211 19.70 17.77 21.72
N GLY A 212 18.90 18.57 22.39
CA GLY A 212 18.40 19.83 21.84
C GLY A 212 17.55 19.60 20.60
N ARG A 213 18.00 20.09 19.45
CA ARG A 213 17.35 19.88 18.15
C ARG A 213 17.86 18.66 17.39
N ASP A 214 18.97 18.09 17.83
CA ASP A 214 19.57 16.95 17.15
C ASP A 214 18.96 15.63 17.64
N VAL A 215 18.73 14.72 16.70
CA VAL A 215 18.38 13.34 16.97
C VAL A 215 19.37 12.43 16.26
N THR A 216 20.00 11.54 17.01
CA THR A 216 21.07 10.65 16.53
C THR A 216 20.61 9.21 16.57
N PHE A 217 20.68 8.54 15.41
CA PHE A 217 20.41 7.12 15.22
C PHE A 217 21.75 6.38 15.21
N GLN A 218 21.88 5.34 16.04
CA GLN A 218 23.03 4.45 16.07
C GLN A 218 22.67 3.10 15.45
N PHE A 219 23.52 2.57 14.58
CA PHE A 219 23.34 1.30 13.90
C PHE A 219 24.35 0.26 14.40
N ALA A 220 23.93 -1.01 14.47
CA ALA A 220 24.79 -2.12 14.89
C ALA A 220 25.88 -2.44 13.86
N GLU A 221 25.59 -2.24 12.59
CA GLU A 221 26.48 -2.52 11.46
C GLU A 221 26.12 -1.60 10.27
N PRO A 222 27.04 -1.37 9.33
CA PRO A 222 26.72 -0.64 8.11
C PRO A 222 25.59 -1.31 7.35
N TYR A 223 24.63 -0.48 6.89
CA TYR A 223 23.49 -0.96 6.12
C TYR A 223 23.10 0.08 5.09
N PHE A 224 22.99 -0.31 3.82
CA PHE A 224 22.82 0.63 2.71
C PHE A 224 21.53 1.46 2.80
N GLU A 225 20.49 0.96 3.47
CA GLU A 225 19.25 1.68 3.71
C GLU A 225 19.22 2.44 5.05
N SER A 226 20.30 2.47 5.82
CA SER A 226 20.32 3.12 7.15
C SER A 226 19.75 4.53 7.12
N PHE A 227 20.15 5.33 6.13
CA PHE A 227 19.70 6.70 5.96
C PHE A 227 18.20 6.78 5.68
N GLN A 228 17.71 5.91 4.77
CA GLN A 228 16.30 5.82 4.43
C GLN A 228 15.46 5.39 5.64
N ILE A 229 15.86 4.34 6.33
CA ILE A 229 15.13 3.81 7.50
C ILE A 229 15.04 4.85 8.61
N ALA A 230 16.16 5.50 8.97
CA ALA A 230 16.17 6.54 9.98
C ALA A 230 15.34 7.76 9.54
N GLY A 231 15.55 8.22 8.31
CA GLY A 231 14.93 9.45 7.79
C GLY A 231 13.45 9.35 7.50
N LEU A 232 12.93 8.16 7.20
CA LEU A 232 11.52 7.93 6.86
C LEU A 232 10.70 7.31 7.99
N MET A 233 11.27 7.19 9.17
CA MET A 233 10.53 6.76 10.34
C MET A 233 9.39 7.74 10.64
N ALA A 234 8.18 7.20 10.86
CA ALA A 234 7.01 7.97 11.22
C ALA A 234 7.21 8.70 12.55
N ILE A 235 6.96 10.01 12.58
CA ILE A 235 7.13 10.83 13.79
C ILE A 235 5.80 10.92 14.52
N LEU A 236 5.75 10.33 15.71
CA LEU A 236 4.57 10.29 16.57
C LEU A 236 4.69 11.29 17.72
N PRO A 237 3.62 12.05 18.05
CA PRO A 237 3.61 12.94 19.20
C PRO A 237 3.61 12.19 20.53
N GLU A 238 4.64 12.42 21.36
CA GLU A 238 4.77 11.80 22.68
C GLU A 238 3.57 12.16 23.58
N HIS A 239 3.11 13.40 23.55
CA HIS A 239 1.97 13.85 24.37
C HIS A 239 0.64 13.13 24.07
N PHE A 240 0.49 12.56 22.87
CA PHE A 240 -0.73 11.83 22.48
C PHE A 240 -0.56 10.32 22.65
N TYR A 241 0.57 9.74 22.24
CA TYR A 241 0.80 8.30 22.26
C TYR A 241 1.51 7.81 23.53
N GLY A 242 2.22 8.65 24.28
CA GLY A 242 3.04 8.27 25.44
C GLY A 242 2.27 7.55 26.54
N LYS A 243 1.01 7.92 26.78
CA LYS A 243 0.12 7.27 27.75
C LYS A 243 -0.03 5.76 27.54
N TYR A 244 0.14 5.29 26.29
CA TYR A 244 -0.01 3.86 25.97
C TYR A 244 1.20 3.01 26.40
N LEU A 245 2.31 3.63 26.80
CA LEU A 245 3.47 2.94 27.40
C LEU A 245 3.42 2.83 28.93
N GLU A 246 2.50 3.55 29.59
CA GLU A 246 2.43 3.63 31.05
C GLU A 246 2.14 2.28 31.71
N SER A 247 1.37 1.40 31.05
CA SER A 247 1.03 0.09 31.58
C SER A 247 0.74 -0.91 30.47
N VAL A 248 0.70 -2.21 30.81
CA VAL A 248 0.23 -3.27 29.91
C VAL A 248 -1.22 -3.03 29.46
N ALA A 249 -2.08 -2.56 30.36
CA ALA A 249 -3.49 -2.31 30.04
C ALA A 249 -3.67 -1.20 29.01
N THR A 250 -2.92 -0.09 29.13
CA THR A 250 -2.97 1.01 28.16
C THR A 250 -2.35 0.62 26.82
N ALA A 251 -1.28 -0.20 26.83
CA ALA A 251 -0.71 -0.77 25.60
C ALA A 251 -1.70 -1.70 24.89
N GLU A 252 -2.45 -2.52 25.62
CA GLU A 252 -3.52 -3.33 25.03
C GLU A 252 -4.67 -2.50 24.46
N GLU A 253 -4.95 -1.34 25.03
CA GLU A 253 -5.91 -0.39 24.48
C GLU A 253 -5.42 0.13 23.12
N PHE A 254 -4.15 0.53 23.04
CA PHE A 254 -3.53 0.90 21.77
C PHE A 254 -3.58 -0.24 20.75
N ASN A 255 -3.16 -1.44 21.14
CA ASN A 255 -3.10 -2.62 20.28
C ASN A 255 -4.47 -3.06 19.72
N ARG A 256 -5.57 -2.67 20.36
CA ARG A 256 -6.95 -2.90 19.89
C ARG A 256 -7.55 -1.70 19.15
N SER A 257 -6.87 -0.58 19.11
CA SER A 257 -7.39 0.63 18.48
C SER A 257 -7.34 0.51 16.94
N THR A 258 -8.24 1.22 16.28
CA THR A 258 -8.31 1.23 14.83
C THR A 258 -8.23 2.63 14.22
N GLY A 259 -8.46 3.68 15.00
CA GLY A 259 -8.60 5.05 14.51
C GLY A 259 -7.69 6.07 15.20
N LEU A 260 -6.65 5.64 15.93
CA LEU A 260 -5.71 6.58 16.54
C LEU A 260 -4.74 7.11 15.48
N LEU A 261 -4.95 8.33 15.03
CA LEU A 261 -4.10 8.95 14.01
C LEU A 261 -3.98 10.46 14.21
N LEU A 262 -2.91 10.88 14.86
CA LEU A 262 -2.49 12.26 15.06
C LEU A 262 -1.05 12.42 14.61
N GLY A 263 -0.76 13.48 13.85
CA GLY A 263 0.57 13.78 13.34
C GLY A 263 0.70 15.25 12.97
N SER A 264 1.78 15.60 12.29
CA SER A 264 2.17 16.96 11.91
C SER A 264 1.93 17.27 10.42
N GLY A 265 1.46 16.31 9.64
CA GLY A 265 1.36 16.38 8.19
C GLY A 265 0.36 17.41 7.64
N PRO A 266 0.31 17.56 6.30
CA PRO A 266 -0.50 18.57 5.61
C PRO A 266 -2.01 18.34 5.75
N TYR A 267 -2.42 17.14 6.13
CA TYR A 267 -3.81 16.80 6.44
C TYR A 267 -3.90 16.19 7.84
N ARG A 268 -5.09 16.17 8.39
CA ARG A 268 -5.40 15.55 9.68
C ARG A 268 -6.73 14.81 9.62
N MET A 269 -6.93 13.87 10.52
CA MET A 269 -8.25 13.29 10.74
C MET A 269 -9.23 14.36 11.26
N VAL A 270 -10.52 14.20 10.98
CA VAL A 270 -11.58 15.02 11.59
C VAL A 270 -11.55 14.86 13.11
N SER A 271 -11.51 13.62 13.58
CA SER A 271 -11.19 13.24 14.95
C SER A 271 -10.00 12.28 14.96
N PRO A 272 -8.97 12.49 15.81
CA PRO A 272 -7.79 11.64 15.82
C PRO A 272 -8.01 10.27 16.52
N THR A 273 -9.23 9.96 16.97
CA THR A 273 -9.50 8.78 17.81
C THR A 273 -10.69 7.94 17.35
N ASP A 274 -11.62 8.49 16.55
CA ASP A 274 -12.98 7.97 16.44
C ASP A 274 -13.25 7.09 15.22
N TRP A 275 -12.31 7.05 14.25
CA TRP A 275 -12.51 6.28 13.04
C TRP A 275 -12.53 4.76 13.33
N LYS A 276 -13.42 4.05 12.62
CA LYS A 276 -13.58 2.59 12.72
C LYS A 276 -13.58 1.95 11.33
N PRO A 277 -13.16 0.68 11.21
CA PRO A 277 -13.27 -0.07 9.97
C PRO A 277 -14.70 -0.07 9.42
N GLY A 278 -14.84 0.30 8.16
CA GLY A 278 -16.12 0.48 7.49
C GLY A 278 -16.61 1.93 7.41
N ASP A 279 -16.08 2.84 8.22
CA ASP A 279 -16.35 4.27 8.10
C ASP A 279 -15.67 4.84 6.84
N LEU A 280 -16.21 5.97 6.36
CA LEU A 280 -15.55 6.76 5.33
C LEU A 280 -14.18 7.24 5.86
N ILE A 281 -13.15 7.09 5.03
CA ILE A 281 -11.84 7.66 5.37
C ILE A 281 -11.80 9.08 4.82
N GLU A 282 -11.78 10.03 5.74
CA GLU A 282 -11.81 11.46 5.43
C GLU A 282 -10.70 12.18 6.19
N LEU A 283 -9.82 12.83 5.46
CA LEU A 283 -8.85 13.77 5.99
C LEU A 283 -9.26 15.19 5.61
N VAL A 284 -9.10 16.11 6.54
CA VAL A 284 -9.28 17.56 6.31
C VAL A 284 -7.92 18.23 6.31
N ARG A 285 -7.81 19.36 5.57
CA ARG A 285 -6.60 20.17 5.55
C ARG A 285 -6.18 20.53 6.98
N ASN A 286 -4.89 20.42 7.26
CA ASN A 286 -4.31 20.88 8.50
C ASN A 286 -3.99 22.39 8.37
N GLU A 287 -4.84 23.25 8.92
CA GLU A 287 -4.65 24.70 8.86
C GLU A 287 -3.48 25.20 9.73
N ARG A 288 -2.92 24.31 10.57
CA ARG A 288 -1.70 24.56 11.36
C ARG A 288 -0.45 23.92 10.77
N TYR A 289 -0.56 23.43 9.53
CA TYR A 289 0.58 22.80 8.89
C TYR A 289 1.78 23.75 8.87
N TRP A 290 2.87 23.28 9.38
CA TRP A 290 4.12 24.03 9.53
C TRP A 290 4.87 24.26 8.20
N GLY A 291 4.55 23.47 7.15
CA GLY A 291 5.23 23.50 5.87
C GLY A 291 5.06 24.82 5.13
N TRP A 292 5.98 25.09 4.21
CA TRP A 292 6.03 26.33 3.41
C TRP A 292 4.75 26.59 2.61
N VAL A 293 4.08 25.54 2.16
CA VAL A 293 2.85 25.63 1.35
C VAL A 293 1.72 24.89 2.05
N SER A 294 0.54 25.49 2.10
CA SER A 294 -0.66 24.81 2.57
C SER A 294 -1.15 23.78 1.55
N ALA A 295 -1.71 22.69 2.02
CA ALA A 295 -2.30 21.66 1.17
C ALA A 295 -3.42 22.23 0.28
N PRO A 296 -3.46 21.89 -1.02
CA PRO A 296 -4.39 22.50 -1.97
C PRO A 296 -5.84 22.08 -1.76
N PHE A 297 -6.12 20.81 -1.52
CA PHE A 297 -7.48 20.32 -1.30
C PHE A 297 -7.96 20.59 0.12
N GLU A 298 -9.26 20.88 0.28
CA GLU A 298 -9.90 21.00 1.59
C GLU A 298 -10.03 19.64 2.26
N ARG A 299 -10.36 18.61 1.46
CA ARG A 299 -10.55 17.22 1.93
C ARG A 299 -9.89 16.22 1.01
N ARG A 300 -9.42 15.13 1.60
CA ARG A 300 -9.05 13.90 0.93
C ARG A 300 -9.94 12.79 1.41
N ILE A 301 -10.55 12.07 0.46
CA ILE A 301 -11.55 11.03 0.77
C ILE A 301 -11.16 9.76 0.06
N TRP A 302 -11.26 8.63 0.77
CA TRP A 302 -11.15 7.30 0.18
C TRP A 302 -12.41 6.48 0.46
N LYS A 303 -13.02 6.00 -0.63
CA LYS A 303 -14.15 5.08 -0.59
C LYS A 303 -13.63 3.65 -0.63
N SER A 304 -14.11 2.77 0.26
CA SER A 304 -13.83 1.33 0.16
C SER A 304 -14.82 0.70 -0.81
N ILE A 305 -14.36 0.34 -2.02
CA ILE A 305 -15.19 -0.25 -3.07
C ILE A 305 -14.54 -1.55 -3.52
N GLN A 306 -15.01 -2.68 -2.99
CA GLN A 306 -14.37 -3.99 -3.15
C GLN A 306 -14.63 -4.64 -4.51
N VAL A 307 -15.68 -4.22 -5.21
CA VAL A 307 -16.08 -4.78 -6.51
C VAL A 307 -15.55 -3.90 -7.64
N ASP A 308 -14.70 -4.45 -8.48
CA ASP A 308 -14.05 -3.75 -9.59
C ASP A 308 -15.06 -3.03 -10.52
N ALA A 309 -16.17 -3.69 -10.88
CA ALA A 309 -17.21 -3.09 -11.71
C ALA A 309 -17.90 -1.88 -11.03
N ALA A 310 -17.99 -1.90 -9.69
CA ALA A 310 -18.53 -0.78 -8.93
C ALA A 310 -17.54 0.41 -8.90
N GLN A 311 -16.23 0.14 -8.78
CA GLN A 311 -15.21 1.19 -8.89
C GLN A 311 -15.25 1.88 -10.26
N LEU A 312 -15.34 1.10 -11.34
CA LEU A 312 -15.47 1.63 -12.68
C LEU A 312 -16.74 2.48 -12.84
N THR A 313 -17.86 2.02 -12.27
CA THR A 313 -19.13 2.75 -12.30
C THR A 313 -19.04 4.06 -11.54
N GLU A 314 -18.45 4.06 -10.33
CA GLU A 314 -18.19 5.27 -9.53
C GLU A 314 -17.30 6.25 -10.28
N PHE A 315 -16.24 5.76 -10.96
CA PHE A 315 -15.38 6.60 -11.77
C PHE A 315 -16.15 7.26 -12.93
N LYS A 316 -16.89 6.48 -13.73
CA LYS A 316 -17.69 7.00 -14.85
C LYS A 316 -18.75 8.01 -14.43
N ASN A 317 -19.28 7.87 -13.23
CA ASN A 317 -20.26 8.79 -12.65
C ASN A 317 -19.63 10.02 -11.97
N GLY A 318 -18.28 10.12 -11.96
CA GLY A 318 -17.55 11.21 -11.30
C GLY A 318 -17.58 11.14 -9.77
N GLY A 319 -17.86 9.97 -9.21
CA GLY A 319 -17.86 9.71 -7.76
C GLY A 319 -16.48 9.46 -7.17
N ILE A 320 -15.46 9.21 -8.00
CA ILE A 320 -14.04 9.20 -7.68
C ILE A 320 -13.26 9.96 -8.74
N ASP A 321 -12.19 10.61 -8.34
CA ASP A 321 -11.40 11.51 -9.20
C ASP A 321 -10.16 10.83 -9.78
N VAL A 322 -9.64 9.82 -9.09
CA VAL A 322 -8.49 9.04 -9.53
C VAL A 322 -8.89 7.57 -9.56
N TYR A 323 -8.71 6.94 -10.71
CA TYR A 323 -9.08 5.55 -10.95
C TYR A 323 -7.90 4.76 -11.50
N THR A 324 -7.53 3.67 -10.85
CA THR A 324 -6.56 2.71 -11.36
C THR A 324 -7.29 1.62 -12.12
N ALA A 325 -7.17 1.63 -13.44
CA ALA A 325 -7.87 0.72 -14.32
C ALA A 325 -7.13 -0.62 -14.46
N ARG A 326 -7.88 -1.68 -14.70
CA ARG A 326 -7.32 -2.97 -15.14
C ARG A 326 -6.90 -2.91 -16.61
N PRO A 327 -5.97 -3.76 -17.06
CA PRO A 327 -5.46 -3.71 -18.44
C PRO A 327 -6.54 -3.67 -19.52
N LEU A 328 -7.52 -4.59 -19.45
CA LEU A 328 -8.62 -4.65 -20.42
C LEU A 328 -9.48 -3.37 -20.39
N GLU A 329 -9.80 -2.89 -19.19
CA GLU A 329 -10.58 -1.66 -19.02
C GLU A 329 -9.83 -0.44 -19.54
N TYR A 330 -8.53 -0.32 -19.21
CA TYR A 330 -7.72 0.80 -19.66
C TYR A 330 -7.69 0.87 -21.19
N ARG A 331 -7.46 -0.26 -21.87
CA ARG A 331 -7.50 -0.34 -23.33
C ARG A 331 -8.81 0.18 -23.91
N ASP A 332 -9.92 -0.18 -23.31
CA ASP A 332 -11.25 0.19 -23.80
C ASP A 332 -11.59 1.65 -23.43
N LEU A 333 -11.24 2.09 -22.22
CA LEU A 333 -11.55 3.44 -21.71
C LEU A 333 -10.72 4.54 -22.41
N VAL A 334 -9.49 4.27 -22.84
CA VAL A 334 -8.69 5.28 -23.58
C VAL A 334 -9.25 5.55 -24.98
N GLN A 335 -10.12 4.69 -25.50
CA GLN A 335 -10.83 4.86 -26.76
C GLN A 335 -12.24 5.44 -26.57
N ASP A 336 -12.73 5.51 -25.33
CA ASP A 336 -14.05 6.02 -24.99
C ASP A 336 -14.01 7.55 -24.83
N GLU A 337 -14.54 8.28 -25.81
CA GLU A 337 -14.58 9.75 -25.81
C GLU A 337 -15.37 10.32 -24.62
N ALA A 338 -16.40 9.59 -24.16
CA ALA A 338 -17.16 10.00 -22.99
C ALA A 338 -16.32 10.00 -21.71
N VAL A 339 -15.31 9.12 -21.63
CA VAL A 339 -14.35 9.07 -20.52
C VAL A 339 -13.21 10.07 -20.72
N THR A 340 -12.58 10.04 -21.92
CA THR A 340 -11.36 10.85 -22.18
C THR A 340 -11.64 12.36 -22.29
N SER A 341 -12.88 12.76 -22.52
CA SER A 341 -13.27 14.18 -22.42
C SER A 341 -13.22 14.70 -20.98
N GLY A 342 -13.56 13.87 -19.99
CA GLY A 342 -13.60 14.22 -18.56
C GLY A 342 -12.39 13.79 -17.75
N ALA A 343 -11.62 12.82 -18.23
CA ALA A 343 -10.47 12.27 -17.53
C ALA A 343 -9.23 12.16 -18.42
N GLN A 344 -8.06 12.30 -17.81
CA GLN A 344 -6.77 12.15 -18.46
C GLN A 344 -6.17 10.78 -18.14
N PRO A 345 -5.80 9.97 -19.16
CA PRO A 345 -5.13 8.69 -18.96
C PRO A 345 -3.63 8.86 -18.74
N PHE A 346 -3.07 8.01 -17.88
CA PHE A 346 -1.64 7.87 -17.62
C PHE A 346 -1.24 6.40 -17.66
N GLU A 347 -0.14 6.12 -18.35
CA GLU A 347 0.44 4.79 -18.47
C GLU A 347 1.95 4.90 -18.21
N TYR A 348 2.44 4.19 -17.18
CA TYR A 348 3.86 4.26 -16.82
C TYR A 348 4.30 3.03 -16.04
N TYR A 349 5.61 2.75 -16.04
CA TYR A 349 6.21 1.81 -15.10
C TYR A 349 6.58 2.55 -13.83
N ASP A 350 5.89 2.24 -12.74
CA ASP A 350 6.32 2.72 -11.42
C ASP A 350 7.64 2.00 -11.05
N PRO A 351 8.74 2.72 -10.82
CA PRO A 351 10.01 2.09 -10.44
C PRO A 351 9.92 1.34 -9.12
N ARG A 352 8.97 1.74 -8.24
CA ARG A 352 8.62 1.04 -7.01
C ARG A 352 7.55 -0.03 -7.22
N GLY A 353 7.05 -0.14 -8.45
CA GLY A 353 6.09 -1.17 -8.82
C GLY A 353 6.64 -2.54 -8.49
N GLY A 354 5.85 -3.31 -7.79
CA GLY A 354 6.21 -4.65 -7.38
C GLY A 354 6.20 -5.66 -8.52
N TYR A 355 6.22 -6.90 -8.16
CA TYR A 355 6.13 -8.00 -9.12
C TYR A 355 5.13 -9.04 -8.63
N ILE A 356 4.48 -9.70 -9.58
CA ILE A 356 3.59 -10.83 -9.31
C ILE A 356 4.38 -12.12 -9.48
N TYR A 357 4.15 -13.09 -8.61
CA TYR A 357 4.88 -14.34 -8.56
C TYR A 357 4.00 -15.53 -8.17
N ILE A 358 4.51 -16.74 -8.39
CA ILE A 358 4.07 -17.96 -7.74
C ILE A 358 5.19 -18.40 -6.79
N ALA A 359 4.88 -18.48 -5.51
CA ALA A 359 5.78 -18.98 -4.48
C ALA A 359 5.57 -20.48 -4.26
N TRP A 360 6.66 -21.23 -4.21
CA TRP A 360 6.68 -22.67 -4.09
C TRP A 360 7.06 -23.06 -2.66
N ASN A 361 6.10 -23.49 -1.85
CA ASN A 361 6.39 -23.89 -0.47
C ASN A 361 7.22 -25.18 -0.45
N GLN A 362 8.39 -25.13 0.17
CA GLN A 362 9.33 -26.27 0.17
C GLN A 362 9.13 -27.21 1.36
N LEU A 363 8.47 -26.71 2.42
CA LEU A 363 8.19 -27.50 3.63
C LEU A 363 6.79 -27.16 4.12
N ARG A 364 5.89 -28.14 4.18
CA ARG A 364 4.53 -27.99 4.70
C ARG A 364 4.28 -28.96 5.83
N SER A 365 3.81 -28.47 6.97
CA SER A 365 3.55 -29.29 8.16
C SER A 365 4.73 -30.22 8.56
N GLY A 366 5.96 -29.70 8.43
CA GLY A 366 7.18 -30.45 8.76
C GLY A 366 7.65 -31.45 7.71
N SER A 367 6.93 -31.59 6.58
CA SER A 367 7.28 -32.54 5.50
C SER A 367 7.71 -31.80 4.24
N ALA A 368 8.73 -32.28 3.56
CA ALA A 368 9.16 -31.74 2.27
C ALA A 368 8.05 -31.88 1.22
N THR A 369 7.80 -30.82 0.48
CA THR A 369 6.89 -30.84 -0.67
C THR A 369 7.66 -31.22 -1.95
N PRO A 370 6.99 -31.50 -3.08
CA PRO A 370 7.67 -31.67 -4.36
C PRO A 370 8.55 -30.46 -4.75
N PHE A 371 8.21 -29.27 -4.25
CA PHE A 371 8.92 -28.03 -4.52
C PHE A 371 10.20 -27.85 -3.70
N ALA A 372 10.54 -28.74 -2.79
CA ALA A 372 11.87 -28.78 -2.18
C ALA A 372 12.96 -29.07 -3.24
N ASP A 373 12.63 -29.82 -4.30
CA ASP A 373 13.55 -30.08 -5.42
C ASP A 373 13.56 -28.87 -6.38
N ARG A 374 14.75 -28.28 -6.59
CA ARG A 374 14.95 -27.16 -7.53
C ARG A 374 14.50 -27.51 -8.96
N ARG A 375 14.72 -28.75 -9.40
CA ARG A 375 14.37 -29.18 -10.78
C ARG A 375 12.85 -29.11 -11.01
N VAL A 376 12.04 -29.41 -9.97
CA VAL A 376 10.59 -29.26 -10.03
C VAL A 376 10.21 -27.77 -10.14
N ARG A 377 10.79 -26.90 -9.31
CA ARG A 377 10.52 -25.46 -9.38
C ARG A 377 10.91 -24.86 -10.74
N GLU A 378 12.06 -25.27 -11.27
CA GLU A 378 12.54 -24.85 -12.59
C GLU A 378 11.61 -25.35 -13.70
N ALA A 379 11.14 -26.60 -13.62
CA ALA A 379 10.16 -27.16 -14.56
C ALA A 379 8.85 -26.36 -14.55
N MET A 380 8.34 -25.98 -13.36
CA MET A 380 7.14 -25.15 -13.25
C MET A 380 7.32 -23.77 -13.91
N THR A 381 8.53 -23.21 -13.83
CA THR A 381 8.84 -21.95 -14.52
C THR A 381 8.83 -22.11 -16.05
N TYR A 382 9.37 -23.20 -16.58
CA TYR A 382 9.29 -23.51 -18.03
C TYR A 382 7.87 -23.83 -18.50
N LEU A 383 6.99 -24.34 -17.61
CA LEU A 383 5.56 -24.57 -17.92
C LEU A 383 4.71 -23.30 -17.84
N THR A 384 5.27 -22.20 -17.35
CA THR A 384 4.54 -20.94 -17.20
C THR A 384 4.82 -20.04 -18.42
N ASP A 385 3.85 -19.93 -19.32
CA ASP A 385 3.93 -19.05 -20.50
C ASP A 385 3.69 -17.59 -20.08
N ARG A 386 4.75 -16.95 -19.57
CA ARG A 386 4.70 -15.60 -19.02
C ARG A 386 4.47 -14.54 -20.09
N GLN A 387 5.01 -14.77 -21.30
CA GLN A 387 4.78 -13.85 -22.42
C GLN A 387 3.29 -13.86 -22.81
N ARG A 388 2.70 -15.03 -22.88
CA ARG A 388 1.26 -15.17 -23.16
C ARG A 388 0.39 -14.50 -22.08
N ILE A 389 0.78 -14.59 -20.80
CA ILE A 389 0.11 -13.84 -19.72
C ILE A 389 0.15 -12.34 -20.00
N VAL A 390 1.33 -11.81 -20.37
CA VAL A 390 1.51 -10.38 -20.67
C VAL A 390 0.67 -9.97 -21.88
N ASP A 391 0.68 -10.75 -22.97
CA ASP A 391 0.04 -10.37 -24.22
C ASP A 391 -1.49 -10.54 -24.17
N GLU A 392 -1.99 -11.69 -23.68
CA GLU A 392 -3.40 -12.04 -23.76
C GLU A 392 -4.23 -11.63 -22.53
N ILE A 393 -3.63 -11.62 -21.33
CA ILE A 393 -4.34 -11.26 -20.09
C ILE A 393 -4.10 -9.80 -19.72
N LEU A 394 -2.85 -9.35 -19.84
CA LEU A 394 -2.44 -8.00 -19.46
C LEU A 394 -2.34 -7.02 -20.64
N MET A 395 -2.75 -7.44 -21.85
CA MET A 395 -2.85 -6.60 -23.05
C MET A 395 -1.55 -5.82 -23.39
N GLY A 396 -0.38 -6.38 -23.05
CA GLY A 396 0.93 -5.73 -23.23
C GLY A 396 1.28 -4.70 -22.15
N TYR A 397 0.43 -4.50 -21.14
CA TYR A 397 0.67 -3.53 -20.06
C TYR A 397 1.51 -4.11 -18.91
N ALA A 398 2.47 -4.97 -19.23
CA ALA A 398 3.41 -5.52 -18.25
C ALA A 398 4.73 -5.93 -18.92
N LEU A 399 5.76 -6.14 -18.09
CA LEU A 399 7.02 -6.78 -18.46
C LEU A 399 7.12 -8.14 -17.77
N VAL A 400 7.65 -9.13 -18.47
CA VAL A 400 7.99 -10.41 -17.84
C VAL A 400 9.08 -10.18 -16.80
N ALA A 401 8.88 -10.72 -15.59
CA ALA A 401 9.83 -10.63 -14.50
C ALA A 401 10.78 -11.84 -14.47
N ASN A 402 12.08 -11.60 -14.24
CA ASN A 402 13.11 -12.63 -14.09
C ASN A 402 13.55 -12.85 -12.64
N GLY A 403 13.16 -11.94 -11.75
CA GLY A 403 13.56 -11.92 -10.36
C GLY A 403 12.85 -10.81 -9.59
N PRO A 404 13.27 -10.54 -8.36
CA PRO A 404 12.68 -9.52 -7.52
C PRO A 404 13.02 -8.09 -7.99
N PHE A 405 14.14 -7.91 -8.68
CA PHE A 405 14.64 -6.60 -9.04
C PHE A 405 13.96 -6.03 -10.29
N ASN A 406 13.78 -4.71 -10.33
CA ASN A 406 13.19 -4.03 -11.47
C ASN A 406 14.13 -4.15 -12.70
N PRO A 407 13.69 -4.73 -13.84
CA PRO A 407 14.55 -4.90 -15.01
C PRO A 407 15.00 -3.57 -15.65
N LEU A 408 14.33 -2.46 -15.31
CA LEU A 408 14.70 -1.12 -15.74
C LEU A 408 15.64 -0.40 -14.74
N GLY A 409 15.95 -1.04 -13.59
CA GLY A 409 16.81 -0.50 -12.55
C GLY A 409 18.22 -1.09 -12.58
N LYS A 410 19.15 -0.43 -11.87
CA LYS A 410 20.56 -0.84 -11.78
C LYS A 410 20.79 -2.18 -11.07
N GLN A 411 19.87 -2.55 -10.17
CA GLN A 411 19.97 -3.73 -9.31
C GLN A 411 19.71 -5.04 -10.08
N ALA A 412 18.98 -4.97 -11.20
CA ALA A 412 18.74 -6.13 -12.04
C ALA A 412 19.99 -6.52 -12.81
N ASN A 413 20.36 -7.82 -12.76
CA ASN A 413 21.47 -8.33 -13.55
C ASN A 413 21.10 -8.37 -15.05
N PRO A 414 21.73 -7.56 -15.91
CA PRO A 414 21.37 -7.43 -17.32
C PRO A 414 21.74 -8.66 -18.18
N ASN A 415 22.55 -9.57 -17.63
CA ASN A 415 23.01 -10.76 -18.35
C ASN A 415 22.07 -11.96 -18.21
N LEU A 416 21.01 -11.85 -17.40
CA LEU A 416 20.09 -12.96 -17.21
C LEU A 416 19.02 -13.01 -18.31
N VAL A 417 18.95 -14.15 -18.98
CA VAL A 417 17.99 -14.42 -20.03
C VAL A 417 16.68 -14.95 -19.43
N THR A 418 15.56 -14.39 -19.88
CA THR A 418 14.23 -14.89 -19.49
C THR A 418 14.03 -16.32 -20.00
N ARG A 419 13.72 -17.28 -19.09
CA ARG A 419 13.32 -18.63 -19.50
C ARG A 419 12.03 -18.55 -20.30
N GLN A 420 12.06 -19.08 -21.51
CA GLN A 420 10.89 -19.17 -22.37
C GLN A 420 10.04 -20.39 -22.03
N PHE A 421 8.76 -20.35 -22.37
CA PHE A 421 7.86 -21.48 -22.23
C PHE A 421 8.36 -22.67 -23.05
N ASP A 422 8.60 -23.81 -22.37
CA ASP A 422 9.14 -25.04 -22.99
C ASP A 422 8.66 -26.27 -22.23
N VAL A 423 7.63 -26.92 -22.77
CA VAL A 423 7.05 -28.14 -22.21
C VAL A 423 8.02 -29.32 -22.25
N ALA A 424 8.85 -29.41 -23.31
CA ALA A 424 9.80 -30.52 -23.47
C ALA A 424 10.90 -30.44 -22.40
N LYS A 425 11.45 -29.23 -22.18
CA LYS A 425 12.44 -28.98 -21.13
C LYS A 425 11.86 -29.24 -19.74
N ALA A 426 10.62 -28.84 -19.49
CA ALA A 426 9.95 -29.08 -18.22
C ALA A 426 9.78 -30.58 -17.95
N LYS A 427 9.33 -31.36 -18.94
CA LYS A 427 9.21 -32.82 -18.83
C LYS A 427 10.56 -33.49 -18.52
N SER A 428 11.64 -33.04 -19.17
CA SER A 428 13.00 -33.56 -18.87
C SER A 428 13.38 -33.31 -17.41
N LEU A 429 13.16 -32.07 -16.90
CA LEU A 429 13.46 -31.72 -15.51
C LEU A 429 12.62 -32.51 -14.50
N LEU A 430 11.33 -32.72 -14.80
CA LEU A 430 10.45 -33.53 -13.96
C LEU A 430 10.91 -34.99 -13.93
N ALA A 431 11.27 -35.58 -15.09
CA ALA A 431 11.81 -36.92 -15.15
C ALA A 431 13.14 -37.06 -14.40
N GLU A 432 14.04 -36.07 -14.51
CA GLU A 432 15.30 -36.04 -13.74
C GLU A 432 15.03 -35.92 -12.23
N ALA A 433 13.91 -35.29 -11.82
CA ALA A 433 13.46 -35.20 -10.43
C ALA A 433 12.71 -36.48 -9.95
N GLY A 434 12.49 -37.48 -10.83
CA GLY A 434 11.83 -38.75 -10.52
C GLY A 434 10.32 -38.77 -10.81
N TYR A 435 9.75 -37.70 -11.41
CA TYR A 435 8.35 -37.63 -11.79
C TYR A 435 8.15 -38.08 -13.24
N ILE A 436 7.55 -39.26 -13.44
CA ILE A 436 7.34 -39.90 -14.74
C ILE A 436 5.92 -40.49 -14.76
N ASP A 437 5.21 -40.36 -15.88
CA ASP A 437 3.95 -41.06 -16.13
C ASP A 437 4.22 -42.56 -16.37
N ARG A 438 4.02 -43.37 -15.32
CA ARG A 438 4.38 -44.80 -15.31
C ARG A 438 3.22 -45.71 -15.75
N ASP A 439 2.01 -45.33 -15.39
CA ASP A 439 0.79 -46.08 -15.72
C ASP A 439 0.10 -45.60 -17.01
N ARG A 440 0.59 -44.50 -17.62
CA ARG A 440 0.14 -43.90 -18.88
C ARG A 440 -1.25 -43.30 -18.79
N ASP A 441 -1.62 -42.79 -17.62
CA ASP A 441 -2.88 -42.04 -17.43
C ASP A 441 -2.75 -40.56 -17.83
N GLY A 442 -1.55 -40.11 -18.18
CA GLY A 442 -1.23 -38.73 -18.58
C GLY A 442 -0.77 -37.86 -17.40
N VAL A 443 -0.66 -38.40 -16.19
CA VAL A 443 -0.17 -37.73 -15.00
C VAL A 443 1.23 -38.22 -14.63
N VAL A 444 2.10 -37.34 -14.21
CA VAL A 444 3.42 -37.72 -13.73
C VAL A 444 3.37 -38.01 -12.22
N GLU A 445 3.94 -39.11 -11.80
CA GLU A 445 4.03 -39.55 -10.40
C GLU A 445 5.46 -39.77 -9.94
N SER A 446 5.68 -39.65 -8.62
CA SER A 446 6.95 -39.97 -7.96
C SER A 446 7.29 -41.48 -8.07
N GLU A 447 8.47 -41.88 -7.63
CA GLU A 447 8.84 -43.30 -7.54
C GLU A 447 7.92 -44.15 -6.64
N GLN A 448 7.23 -43.47 -5.70
CA GLN A 448 6.26 -44.11 -4.81
C GLN A 448 4.84 -44.15 -5.40
N GLY A 449 4.66 -43.73 -6.65
CA GLY A 449 3.34 -43.65 -7.33
C GLY A 449 2.45 -42.52 -6.83
N VAL A 450 3.02 -41.46 -6.24
CA VAL A 450 2.26 -40.28 -5.80
C VAL A 450 2.21 -39.29 -6.94
N PRO A 451 1.00 -38.90 -7.43
CA PRO A 451 0.85 -37.94 -8.50
C PRO A 451 1.44 -36.56 -8.13
N LEU A 452 2.04 -35.89 -9.09
CA LEU A 452 2.43 -34.48 -8.92
C LEU A 452 1.17 -33.59 -9.01
N SER A 453 0.54 -33.43 -7.86
CA SER A 453 -0.71 -32.68 -7.72
C SER A 453 -0.58 -31.67 -6.58
N PHE A 454 -1.09 -30.44 -6.79
CA PHE A 454 -1.02 -29.35 -5.81
C PHE A 454 -2.08 -28.29 -6.04
N LYS A 455 -2.28 -27.41 -5.05
CA LYS A 455 -3.16 -26.26 -5.12
C LYS A 455 -2.37 -24.97 -5.28
N ILE A 456 -2.84 -24.07 -6.18
CA ILE A 456 -2.40 -22.68 -6.18
C ILE A 456 -3.45 -21.85 -5.46
N THR A 457 -3.07 -21.31 -4.29
CA THR A 457 -3.87 -20.37 -3.51
C THR A 457 -3.70 -18.94 -4.06
N TYR A 458 -4.79 -18.20 -4.22
CA TYR A 458 -4.75 -16.84 -4.73
C TYR A 458 -5.97 -16.03 -4.26
N PRO A 459 -5.92 -14.65 -4.28
CA PRO A 459 -7.03 -13.80 -3.85
C PRO A 459 -8.27 -13.97 -4.72
N SER A 460 -9.42 -14.26 -4.12
CA SER A 460 -10.69 -14.56 -4.82
C SER A 460 -11.26 -13.36 -5.59
N GLY A 461 -10.99 -12.12 -5.13
CA GLY A 461 -11.58 -10.89 -5.67
C GLY A 461 -10.94 -10.36 -6.98
N SER A 462 -9.90 -11.02 -7.51
CA SER A 462 -9.17 -10.53 -8.69
C SER A 462 -9.41 -11.38 -9.94
N ASP A 463 -10.08 -10.81 -10.93
CA ASP A 463 -10.27 -11.46 -12.24
C ASP A 463 -8.94 -11.77 -12.95
N ASN A 464 -7.93 -10.91 -12.81
CA ASN A 464 -6.63 -11.13 -13.41
C ASN A 464 -5.93 -12.36 -12.82
N TYR A 465 -5.90 -12.51 -11.49
CA TYR A 465 -5.36 -13.72 -10.84
C TYR A 465 -6.11 -14.96 -11.29
N LYS A 466 -7.44 -14.90 -11.32
CA LYS A 466 -8.28 -16.02 -11.78
C LYS A 466 -7.93 -16.44 -13.21
N ARG A 467 -7.84 -15.50 -14.15
CA ARG A 467 -7.48 -15.78 -15.56
C ARG A 467 -6.08 -16.35 -15.70
N VAL A 468 -5.10 -15.81 -14.96
CA VAL A 468 -3.73 -16.34 -14.93
C VAL A 468 -3.72 -17.78 -14.42
N VAL A 469 -4.34 -18.05 -13.26
CA VAL A 469 -4.34 -19.40 -12.67
C VAL A 469 -5.07 -20.42 -13.55
N LEU A 470 -6.17 -20.04 -14.21
CA LEU A 470 -6.85 -20.93 -15.16
C LEU A 470 -5.98 -21.23 -16.39
N LEU A 471 -5.28 -20.25 -16.93
CA LEU A 471 -4.30 -20.48 -18.00
C LEU A 471 -3.18 -21.44 -17.54
N LEU A 472 -2.66 -21.27 -16.34
CA LEU A 472 -1.61 -22.14 -15.78
C LEU A 472 -2.10 -23.57 -15.64
N LYS A 473 -3.34 -23.79 -15.20
CA LYS A 473 -3.96 -25.13 -15.13
C LYS A 473 -3.89 -25.83 -16.49
N ASP A 474 -4.30 -25.13 -17.55
CA ASP A 474 -4.29 -25.68 -18.92
C ASP A 474 -2.89 -25.93 -19.47
N LEU A 475 -1.89 -25.16 -19.00
CA LEU A 475 -0.50 -25.34 -19.41
C LEU A 475 0.19 -26.48 -18.66
N TYR A 476 -0.04 -26.62 -17.37
CA TYR A 476 0.65 -27.60 -16.53
C TYR A 476 0.22 -29.04 -16.85
N VAL A 477 -1.04 -29.26 -17.21
CA VAL A 477 -1.53 -30.58 -17.63
C VAL A 477 -0.80 -31.11 -18.88
N LYS A 478 -0.23 -30.23 -19.74
CA LYS A 478 0.57 -30.66 -20.90
C LYS A 478 1.84 -31.44 -20.54
N ALA A 479 2.31 -31.26 -19.30
CA ALA A 479 3.44 -32.00 -18.75
C ALA A 479 3.02 -33.07 -17.74
N GLY A 480 1.72 -33.35 -17.62
CA GLY A 480 1.18 -34.34 -16.67
C GLY A 480 1.13 -33.83 -15.21
N VAL A 481 1.15 -32.53 -15.00
CA VAL A 481 1.08 -31.94 -13.65
C VAL A 481 -0.35 -31.49 -13.37
N LEU A 482 -0.91 -31.94 -12.25
CA LEU A 482 -2.27 -31.59 -11.83
C LEU A 482 -2.24 -30.39 -10.89
N MET A 483 -2.85 -29.30 -11.32
CA MET A 483 -2.97 -28.09 -10.51
C MET A 483 -4.44 -27.74 -10.29
N GLU A 484 -4.81 -27.53 -9.03
CA GLU A 484 -6.15 -27.11 -8.63
C GLU A 484 -6.14 -25.62 -8.23
N PRO A 485 -6.97 -24.77 -8.87
CA PRO A 485 -7.19 -23.40 -8.42
C PRO A 485 -7.84 -23.35 -7.03
N ASN A 486 -7.28 -22.58 -6.11
CA ASN A 486 -7.80 -22.39 -4.75
C ASN A 486 -8.00 -20.89 -4.45
N PRO A 487 -9.11 -20.28 -4.94
CA PRO A 487 -9.41 -18.89 -4.62
C PRO A 487 -9.86 -18.77 -3.16
N VAL A 488 -9.29 -17.82 -2.42
CA VAL A 488 -9.64 -17.57 -1.01
C VAL A 488 -9.73 -16.06 -0.75
N ASP A 489 -10.52 -15.70 0.25
CA ASP A 489 -10.62 -14.31 0.68
C ASP A 489 -9.34 -13.85 1.38
N TRP A 490 -9.05 -12.57 1.32
CA TRP A 490 -7.79 -11.99 1.79
C TRP A 490 -7.41 -12.38 3.23
N PRO A 491 -8.29 -12.32 4.25
CA PRO A 491 -7.94 -12.74 5.60
C PRO A 491 -7.55 -14.22 5.72
N VAL A 492 -8.23 -15.09 4.95
CA VAL A 492 -7.93 -16.52 4.90
C VAL A 492 -6.57 -16.75 4.24
N LEU A 493 -6.28 -16.01 3.16
CA LEU A 493 -5.01 -16.06 2.47
C LEU A 493 -3.85 -15.66 3.38
N ILE A 494 -3.98 -14.56 4.11
CA ILE A 494 -2.96 -14.10 5.06
C ILE A 494 -2.75 -15.12 6.19
N THR A 495 -3.82 -15.75 6.68
CA THR A 495 -3.72 -16.82 7.68
C THR A 495 -2.95 -18.02 7.13
N ALA A 496 -3.26 -18.47 5.91
CA ALA A 496 -2.53 -19.56 5.24
C ALA A 496 -1.05 -19.23 5.03
N LEU A 497 -0.76 -17.98 4.64
CA LEU A 497 0.59 -17.47 4.44
C LEU A 497 1.40 -17.50 5.74
N ASN A 498 0.89 -16.92 6.82
CA ASN A 498 1.55 -16.84 8.12
C ASN A 498 1.79 -18.24 8.74
N ASN A 499 0.83 -19.16 8.55
CA ASN A 499 0.94 -20.55 9.00
C ASN A 499 1.72 -21.43 8.02
N LYS A 500 2.11 -20.92 6.85
CA LYS A 500 2.76 -21.63 5.75
C LYS A 500 1.97 -22.87 5.31
N ASP A 501 0.64 -22.81 5.41
CA ASP A 501 -0.29 -23.89 5.08
C ASP A 501 -0.82 -23.75 3.65
N PHE A 502 0.06 -23.93 2.68
CA PHE A 502 -0.25 -23.94 1.25
C PHE A 502 0.81 -24.78 0.49
N ASP A 503 0.46 -25.25 -0.71
CA ASP A 503 1.43 -25.91 -1.61
C ASP A 503 2.14 -24.85 -2.47
N ALA A 504 1.36 -24.05 -3.16
CA ALA A 504 1.80 -22.87 -3.91
C ALA A 504 0.84 -21.71 -3.69
N ILE A 505 1.37 -20.48 -3.75
CA ILE A 505 0.58 -19.26 -3.60
C ILE A 505 0.96 -18.25 -4.65
N SER A 506 -0.03 -17.60 -5.27
CA SER A 506 0.23 -16.50 -6.21
C SER A 506 -0.15 -15.17 -5.58
N LEU A 507 0.86 -14.30 -5.45
CA LEU A 507 0.76 -12.99 -4.82
C LEU A 507 1.64 -11.97 -5.53
N GLY A 508 1.68 -10.74 -5.00
CA GLY A 508 2.59 -9.67 -5.38
C GLY A 508 3.38 -9.18 -4.19
N TRP A 509 4.64 -8.83 -4.44
CA TRP A 509 5.40 -7.95 -3.56
C TRP A 509 5.36 -6.52 -4.08
N THR A 510 5.26 -5.56 -3.21
CA THR A 510 5.57 -4.16 -3.53
C THR A 510 7.07 -4.01 -3.70
N GLY A 511 7.49 -3.04 -4.49
CA GLY A 511 8.90 -2.74 -4.72
C GLY A 511 9.34 -1.45 -4.03
N ASP A 512 10.64 -1.19 -4.13
CA ASP A 512 11.26 0.10 -3.86
C ASP A 512 12.26 0.42 -4.99
N PHE A 513 12.90 1.59 -4.95
CA PHE A 513 13.95 1.97 -5.91
C PHE A 513 15.15 1.02 -5.85
N GLU A 514 15.51 0.57 -4.67
CA GLU A 514 16.43 -0.53 -4.41
C GLU A 514 15.75 -1.51 -3.45
N ILE A 515 15.73 -2.80 -3.77
CA ILE A 515 15.00 -3.82 -3.02
C ILE A 515 15.96 -4.60 -2.15
N ASP A 516 15.71 -4.66 -0.85
CA ASP A 516 16.32 -5.62 0.07
C ASP A 516 15.49 -6.90 0.11
N VAL A 517 16.05 -8.00 -0.38
CA VAL A 517 15.37 -9.31 -0.41
C VAL A 517 15.56 -10.13 0.86
N TYR A 518 16.17 -9.57 1.91
CA TYR A 518 16.46 -10.28 3.14
C TYR A 518 15.21 -10.87 3.79
N GLN A 519 14.16 -10.06 3.95
CA GLN A 519 12.93 -10.48 4.64
C GLN A 519 12.24 -11.67 3.98
N ASN A 520 12.26 -11.74 2.64
CA ASN A 520 11.53 -12.77 1.91
C ASN A 520 12.41 -13.93 1.39
N MET A 521 13.75 -13.81 1.44
CA MET A 521 14.65 -14.82 0.86
C MET A 521 15.71 -15.35 1.82
N HIS A 522 16.08 -14.63 2.88
CA HIS A 522 17.10 -15.06 3.82
C HIS A 522 16.60 -16.22 4.69
N SER A 523 17.47 -17.20 4.99
CA SER A 523 17.11 -18.42 5.75
C SER A 523 16.63 -18.12 7.17
N SER A 524 17.11 -17.06 7.83
CA SER A 524 16.66 -16.67 9.17
C SER A 524 15.21 -16.18 9.19
N GLN A 525 14.68 -15.74 8.05
CA GLN A 525 13.32 -15.19 7.92
C GLN A 525 12.25 -16.29 7.72
N THR A 526 12.63 -17.55 7.88
CA THR A 526 11.69 -18.67 7.97
C THR A 526 11.03 -18.79 9.35
N GLU A 527 11.49 -18.07 10.35
CA GLU A 527 10.93 -18.06 11.69
C GLU A 527 9.66 -17.16 11.77
N PRO A 528 8.84 -17.28 12.82
CA PRO A 528 7.67 -16.43 13.01
C PRO A 528 8.04 -14.93 12.99
N GLY A 529 7.31 -14.16 12.19
CA GLY A 529 7.57 -12.72 11.98
C GLY A 529 8.47 -12.38 10.79
N GLY A 530 9.07 -13.39 10.13
CA GLY A 530 9.76 -13.23 8.85
C GLY A 530 8.86 -13.51 7.66
N ASP A 531 9.20 -12.96 6.51
CA ASP A 531 8.42 -13.04 5.28
C ASP A 531 8.88 -14.16 4.32
N ASN A 532 9.79 -15.04 4.75
CA ASN A 532 10.16 -16.23 3.98
C ASN A 532 9.12 -17.35 4.19
N PHE A 533 7.96 -17.16 3.60
CA PHE A 533 6.79 -18.03 3.77
C PHE A 533 6.94 -19.42 3.14
N ILE A 534 7.91 -19.59 2.23
CA ILE A 534 8.11 -20.82 1.47
C ILE A 534 9.12 -21.76 2.10
N ASN A 535 9.64 -21.44 3.28
CA ASN A 535 10.66 -22.22 3.97
C ASN A 535 11.94 -22.46 3.14
N TYR A 536 12.26 -21.53 2.23
CA TYR A 536 13.47 -21.61 1.41
C TYR A 536 14.70 -21.29 2.26
N LYS A 537 15.72 -22.15 2.16
CA LYS A 537 17.01 -21.97 2.87
C LYS A 537 18.17 -22.21 1.91
N ASN A 538 19.08 -21.24 1.83
CA ASN A 538 20.28 -21.34 1.00
C ASN A 538 21.41 -20.48 1.60
N PRO A 539 22.41 -21.10 2.26
CA PRO A 539 23.52 -20.36 2.89
C PRO A 539 24.37 -19.54 1.91
N GLU A 540 24.49 -19.95 0.63
CA GLU A 540 25.18 -19.17 -0.40
C GLU A 540 24.43 -17.84 -0.64
N LEU A 541 23.09 -17.91 -0.75
CA LEU A 541 22.26 -16.74 -0.91
C LEU A 541 22.29 -15.82 0.31
N ASP A 542 22.24 -16.40 1.51
CA ASP A 542 22.29 -15.65 2.77
C ASP A 542 23.55 -14.77 2.82
N GLY A 543 24.72 -15.37 2.55
CA GLY A 543 25.99 -14.62 2.54
C GLY A 543 26.06 -13.54 1.46
N LEU A 544 25.50 -13.79 0.27
CA LEU A 544 25.43 -12.77 -0.79
C LEU A 544 24.51 -11.60 -0.40
N ILE A 545 23.34 -11.89 0.17
CA ILE A 545 22.41 -10.86 0.67
C ILE A 545 23.10 -10.03 1.76
N GLU A 546 23.71 -10.66 2.76
CA GLU A 546 24.38 -9.95 3.85
C GLU A 546 25.52 -9.05 3.36
N ASN A 547 26.33 -9.52 2.40
CA ASN A 547 27.40 -8.72 1.81
C ASN A 547 26.85 -7.51 1.06
N ALA A 548 25.80 -7.68 0.24
CA ALA A 548 25.17 -6.59 -0.48
C ALA A 548 24.59 -5.55 0.49
N ARG A 549 23.98 -5.99 1.58
CA ARG A 549 23.38 -5.10 2.59
C ARG A 549 24.41 -4.25 3.33
N ARG A 550 25.62 -4.77 3.56
CA ARG A 550 26.71 -4.06 4.26
C ARG A 550 27.48 -3.09 3.37
N GLU A 551 27.40 -3.25 2.06
CA GLU A 551 28.14 -2.39 1.13
C GLU A 551 27.43 -1.04 0.95
N MET A 552 28.06 0.03 1.44
CA MET A 552 27.50 1.39 1.40
C MET A 552 27.68 2.06 0.03
N ASN A 553 28.74 1.71 -0.71
CA ASN A 553 29.00 2.25 -2.03
C ASN A 553 28.12 1.57 -3.08
N GLU A 554 27.26 2.33 -3.77
CA GLU A 554 26.33 1.80 -4.77
C GLU A 554 27.06 1.05 -5.90
N ASP A 555 28.18 1.59 -6.40
CA ASP A 555 28.90 0.97 -7.54
C ASP A 555 29.51 -0.39 -7.17
N LEU A 556 29.86 -0.60 -5.90
CA LEU A 556 30.34 -1.87 -5.39
C LEU A 556 29.18 -2.79 -4.97
N ARG A 557 28.06 -2.23 -4.53
CA ARG A 557 26.87 -2.97 -4.11
C ARG A 557 26.10 -3.57 -5.26
N MET A 558 25.96 -2.87 -6.40
CA MET A 558 25.20 -3.38 -7.55
C MET A 558 25.74 -4.73 -8.07
N PRO A 559 27.04 -4.96 -8.23
CA PRO A 559 27.58 -6.28 -8.57
C PRO A 559 27.22 -7.39 -7.58
N LEU A 560 27.08 -7.09 -6.29
CA LEU A 560 26.65 -8.06 -5.26
C LEU A 560 25.16 -8.42 -5.47
N TRP A 561 24.32 -7.44 -5.69
CA TRP A 561 22.92 -7.69 -6.06
C TRP A 561 22.76 -8.46 -7.37
N HIS A 562 23.64 -8.26 -8.34
CA HIS A 562 23.66 -9.06 -9.58
C HIS A 562 23.95 -10.55 -9.28
N GLN A 563 24.80 -10.86 -8.30
CA GLN A 563 25.06 -12.23 -7.88
C GLN A 563 23.85 -12.83 -7.16
N VAL A 564 23.21 -12.09 -6.25
CA VAL A 564 21.93 -12.47 -5.61
C VAL A 564 20.88 -12.77 -6.68
N HIS A 565 20.72 -11.91 -7.68
CA HIS A 565 19.77 -12.10 -8.77
C HIS A 565 20.07 -13.37 -9.59
N ALA A 566 21.34 -13.62 -9.91
CA ALA A 566 21.76 -14.81 -10.66
C ALA A 566 21.47 -16.11 -9.87
N LEU A 567 21.67 -16.10 -8.56
CA LEU A 567 21.38 -17.22 -7.71
C LEU A 567 19.86 -17.47 -7.59
N LEU A 568 19.06 -16.44 -7.36
CA LEU A 568 17.60 -16.54 -7.35
C LEU A 568 17.05 -17.02 -8.71
N TRP A 569 17.63 -16.54 -9.80
CA TRP A 569 17.30 -16.99 -11.14
C TRP A 569 17.63 -18.47 -11.34
N ARG A 570 18.74 -18.98 -10.78
CA ARG A 570 19.13 -20.38 -10.84
C ARG A 570 18.22 -21.26 -9.99
N GLU A 571 17.93 -20.83 -8.77
CA GLU A 571 17.24 -21.63 -7.75
C GLU A 571 15.71 -21.63 -7.89
N GLN A 572 15.15 -20.62 -8.52
CA GLN A 572 13.71 -20.47 -8.75
C GLN A 572 12.84 -20.71 -7.50
N PRO A 573 13.13 -20.06 -6.35
CA PRO A 573 12.25 -20.19 -5.18
C PRO A 573 10.84 -19.68 -5.47
N TYR A 574 10.75 -18.68 -6.34
CA TYR A 574 9.54 -18.17 -6.97
C TYR A 574 9.61 -18.36 -8.49
N THR A 575 8.47 -18.59 -9.13
CA THR A 575 8.30 -18.25 -10.55
C THR A 575 7.85 -16.81 -10.62
N TYR A 576 8.75 -15.92 -10.97
CA TYR A 576 8.45 -14.50 -11.17
C TYR A 576 7.64 -14.34 -12.47
N LEU A 577 6.44 -13.77 -12.38
CA LEU A 577 5.53 -13.71 -13.52
C LEU A 577 5.73 -12.42 -14.32
N PHE A 578 5.36 -11.29 -13.74
CA PHE A 578 5.39 -10.00 -14.45
C PHE A 578 5.43 -8.82 -13.48
N ARG A 579 5.77 -7.65 -14.03
CA ARG A 579 5.61 -6.32 -13.44
C ARG A 579 4.63 -5.53 -14.28
N SER A 580 3.53 -5.11 -13.69
CA SER A 580 2.50 -4.35 -14.39
C SER A 580 2.90 -2.87 -14.54
N LYS A 581 2.44 -2.24 -15.62
CA LYS A 581 2.35 -0.78 -15.67
C LYS A 581 1.24 -0.29 -14.73
N SER A 582 1.41 0.89 -14.22
CA SER A 582 0.34 1.65 -13.60
C SER A 582 -0.51 2.28 -14.71
N LEU A 583 -1.82 2.04 -14.65
CA LEU A 583 -2.81 2.45 -15.64
C LEU A 583 -3.84 3.31 -14.93
N VAL A 584 -3.67 4.63 -14.96
CA VAL A 584 -4.39 5.55 -14.09
C VAL A 584 -5.16 6.56 -14.93
N PHE A 585 -6.39 6.86 -14.53
CA PHE A 585 -7.14 8.02 -15.00
C PHE A 585 -7.25 9.04 -13.87
N SER A 586 -7.08 10.31 -14.19
CA SER A 586 -7.32 11.45 -13.30
C SER A 586 -8.37 12.36 -13.89
N ASP A 587 -9.32 12.84 -13.09
CA ASP A 587 -10.29 13.86 -13.52
C ASP A 587 -9.52 15.10 -14.06
N ARG A 588 -9.92 15.59 -15.24
CA ARG A 588 -9.23 16.71 -15.92
C ARG A 588 -9.30 18.02 -15.16
N ARG A 589 -10.22 18.15 -14.20
CA ARG A 589 -10.24 19.35 -13.34
C ARG A 589 -9.00 19.44 -12.44
N ILE A 590 -8.36 18.29 -12.15
CA ILE A 590 -7.13 18.25 -11.36
C ILE A 590 -5.97 18.64 -12.26
N GLN A 591 -5.32 19.75 -11.93
CA GLN A 591 -4.20 20.26 -12.67
C GLN A 591 -2.86 19.78 -12.09
N ASN A 592 -1.80 19.93 -12.88
CA ASN A 592 -0.42 19.59 -12.53
C ASN A 592 -0.17 18.11 -12.23
N VAL A 593 -1.01 17.23 -12.77
CA VAL A 593 -0.79 15.77 -12.72
C VAL A 593 0.28 15.39 -13.72
N LYS A 594 1.39 14.80 -13.26
CA LYS A 594 2.56 14.45 -14.09
C LYS A 594 3.09 13.06 -13.72
N VAL A 595 3.62 12.38 -14.72
CA VAL A 595 4.44 11.18 -14.53
C VAL A 595 5.90 11.63 -14.40
N GLU A 596 6.50 11.33 -13.28
CA GLU A 596 7.90 11.61 -12.95
C GLU A 596 8.69 10.30 -12.79
N ARG A 597 9.98 10.37 -12.45
CA ARG A 597 10.79 9.16 -12.21
C ARG A 597 10.24 8.28 -11.09
N ALA A 598 9.58 8.88 -10.10
CA ALA A 598 8.94 8.16 -9.00
C ALA A 598 7.52 7.65 -9.32
N GLY A 599 7.04 7.80 -10.54
CA GLY A 599 5.65 7.54 -10.94
C GLY A 599 4.83 8.83 -10.97
N LEU A 600 3.51 8.74 -10.74
CA LEU A 600 2.70 9.95 -10.62
C LEU A 600 3.15 10.81 -9.43
N ASN A 601 3.16 12.12 -9.62
CA ASN A 601 3.48 13.10 -8.58
C ASN A 601 2.37 13.29 -7.53
N THR A 602 1.57 12.24 -7.30
CA THR A 602 0.49 12.25 -6.28
C THR A 602 0.99 12.15 -4.86
N GLY A 603 2.28 11.98 -4.67
CA GLY A 603 2.81 11.58 -3.40
C GLY A 603 2.74 10.07 -3.21
N GLY A 604 3.57 9.36 -3.91
CA GLY A 604 4.00 8.05 -3.47
C GLY A 604 4.61 8.17 -2.07
N LEU A 605 5.08 7.08 -1.49
CA LEU A 605 5.64 6.99 -0.13
C LEU A 605 6.68 8.09 0.22
N TRP A 606 7.16 8.84 -0.75
CA TRP A 606 8.36 9.66 -0.64
C TRP A 606 8.20 11.10 -1.12
N SER A 607 7.05 11.49 -1.68
CA SER A 607 6.86 12.84 -2.18
C SER A 607 5.77 13.58 -1.41
N MET A 608 5.97 14.88 -1.24
CA MET A 608 4.95 15.78 -0.69
C MET A 608 3.92 16.07 -1.77
N PRO A 609 2.73 15.52 -1.73
CA PRO A 609 1.78 15.52 -2.85
C PRO A 609 0.93 16.79 -2.87
N MET A 610 1.52 17.93 -2.68
CA MET A 610 0.81 19.22 -2.62
C MET A 610 0.87 20.01 -3.93
N GLU A 611 1.27 19.35 -5.02
CA GLU A 611 1.36 19.97 -6.35
C GLU A 611 0.04 19.98 -7.11
N TRP A 612 -0.88 19.07 -6.80
CA TRP A 612 -2.16 18.94 -7.50
C TRP A 612 -3.16 19.95 -6.95
N TYR A 613 -3.88 20.61 -7.83
CA TYR A 613 -4.91 21.56 -7.44
C TYR A 613 -6.08 21.57 -8.42
N VAL A 614 -7.17 22.20 -8.04
CA VAL A 614 -8.33 22.44 -8.92
C VAL A 614 -8.55 23.93 -9.04
N PRO A 615 -8.54 24.50 -10.28
CA PRO A 615 -8.86 25.90 -10.49
C PRO A 615 -10.22 26.28 -9.92
N SER A 616 -10.38 27.49 -9.40
CA SER A 616 -11.61 27.91 -8.70
C SER A 616 -12.88 27.73 -9.52
N GLY A 617 -12.80 27.96 -10.85
CA GLY A 617 -13.94 27.76 -11.76
C GLY A 617 -14.30 26.31 -12.06
N GLN A 618 -13.47 25.34 -11.64
CA GLN A 618 -13.68 23.90 -11.87
C GLN A 618 -13.92 23.12 -10.58
N GLN A 619 -13.92 23.78 -9.43
CA GLN A 619 -14.17 23.14 -8.14
C GLN A 619 -15.60 22.63 -8.03
N LYS A 620 -15.77 21.36 -7.62
CA LYS A 620 -17.08 20.70 -7.50
C LYS A 620 -17.68 20.84 -6.10
N TYR A 621 -16.84 20.84 -5.07
CA TYR A 621 -17.25 20.64 -3.68
C TYR A 621 -16.96 21.83 -2.76
N SER A 622 -16.18 22.82 -3.19
CA SER A 622 -15.94 24.00 -2.40
C SER A 622 -17.16 24.93 -2.46
N ARG A 623 -17.71 25.24 -1.33
CA ARG A 623 -18.75 26.25 -1.14
C ARG A 623 -18.39 27.22 -0.03
#